data_bdf2ff3afe30346b2d4878bdf22c7588
#
_entry.id   bdf2ff3afe30346b2d4878bdf22c7588
#
_cell.length_a   1.000
_cell.length_b   1.000
_cell.length_c   1.000
_cell.angle_alpha   90.00
_cell.angle_beta   90.00
_cell.angle_gamma   90.00
#
_symmetry.space_group_name_H-M   'P 1'
#
loop_
_entity.id
_entity.type
_entity.pdbx_description
1 polymer ?
#
loop_
_entity_poly.entity_id
_entity_poly.type
_entity_poly.pdbx_seq_one_letter_code
_entity_poly.pdbx_strand_id
1 'polypeptide(L)'
;MLSSINVSSNISSLSIVLPTINESENLKILIPEITMVIQNMGLENYEILVVDDGSTDTTFELVEELRINDHNLKLIKRTKNPSLPLSILEGITKSQSEYVMWLDADNSMNAKSVKKLIEQINEKKDSVVIGSRFTEGGGYKGVKDLSETSIFSAMRNVNDSNDSILGMIASNLFNKFLIAVLNLGVKDITSGFIVGKKEVFNEEPFLIADYGDYFIYLVNDLRKNKVDIIEVGYICETRIFGETKTASSIAQLFRRGIPYLKAVVQCRINGYGNKRQKK
;
A
#
# COMPACT_ATOMS: atom_id res chain seq x y z
N MET A 1 -30.09 21.64 24.43
CA MET A 1 -28.78 20.98 24.68
C MET A 1 -28.24 20.59 23.33
N LEU A 2 -27.34 21.42 22.79
CA LEU A 2 -26.61 21.09 21.56
C LEU A 2 -25.54 20.07 21.96
N SER A 3 -25.68 18.84 21.49
CA SER A 3 -24.63 17.83 21.59
C SER A 3 -23.38 18.38 20.90
N SER A 4 -22.34 18.62 21.68
CA SER A 4 -21.00 18.88 21.16
C SER A 4 -20.62 17.75 20.23
N ILE A 5 -20.61 18.03 18.93
CA ILE A 5 -19.97 17.18 17.94
C ILE A 5 -18.48 17.19 18.34
N ASN A 6 -18.02 16.08 18.89
CA ASN A 6 -16.60 15.84 19.06
C ASN A 6 -15.97 15.81 17.65
N VAL A 7 -15.50 16.95 17.20
CA VAL A 7 -14.60 17.01 16.05
C VAL A 7 -13.34 16.28 16.52
N SER A 8 -13.20 15.02 16.16
CA SER A 8 -11.95 14.30 16.39
C SER A 8 -10.86 15.11 15.69
N SER A 9 -9.92 15.65 16.46
CA SER A 9 -8.83 16.44 15.87
C SER A 9 -8.09 15.58 14.85
N ASN A 10 -7.82 16.12 13.68
CA ASN A 10 -7.00 15.48 12.66
C ASN A 10 -5.64 15.03 13.25
N ILE A 11 -5.00 14.06 12.59
CA ILE A 11 -3.58 13.75 12.83
C ILE A 11 -2.76 15.04 12.62
N SER A 12 -1.62 15.13 13.32
CA SER A 12 -0.80 16.37 13.35
C SER A 12 -0.17 16.70 12.00
N SER A 13 0.33 15.67 11.30
CA SER A 13 1.00 15.79 10.00
C SER A 13 1.05 14.43 9.29
N LEU A 14 1.08 14.44 7.95
CA LEU A 14 1.07 13.23 7.12
C LEU A 14 2.06 13.35 5.96
N SER A 15 2.94 12.36 5.83
CA SER A 15 3.74 12.14 4.62
C SER A 15 3.15 11.00 3.80
N ILE A 16 2.86 11.24 2.52
CA ILE A 16 2.40 10.21 1.59
C ILE A 16 3.55 9.84 0.67
N VAL A 17 4.00 8.59 0.74
CA VAL A 17 5.10 8.05 -0.07
C VAL A 17 4.53 7.31 -1.28
N LEU A 18 4.96 7.70 -2.47
CA LEU A 18 4.61 7.11 -3.75
C LEU A 18 5.87 6.51 -4.39
N PRO A 19 6.16 5.21 -4.16
CA PRO A 19 7.25 4.54 -4.84
C PRO A 19 6.92 4.42 -6.33
N THR A 20 7.81 4.87 -7.19
CA THR A 20 7.49 5.13 -8.59
C THR A 20 8.58 4.60 -9.52
N ILE A 21 8.17 3.99 -10.63
CA ILE A 21 9.00 3.68 -11.78
C ILE A 21 8.14 3.66 -13.05
N ASN A 22 8.35 4.62 -13.96
CA ASN A 22 7.60 4.77 -15.21
C ASN A 22 6.08 4.89 -14.99
N GLU A 23 5.65 5.88 -14.19
CA GLU A 23 4.25 6.09 -13.83
C GLU A 23 3.78 7.54 -14.14
N SER A 24 4.39 8.22 -15.13
CA SER A 24 4.09 9.63 -15.42
C SER A 24 2.60 9.90 -15.64
N GLU A 25 1.93 9.13 -16.49
CA GLU A 25 0.51 9.33 -16.78
C GLU A 25 -0.40 9.04 -15.57
N ASN A 26 0.00 8.11 -14.73
CA ASN A 26 -0.74 7.79 -13.51
C ASN A 26 -0.57 8.90 -12.45
N LEU A 27 0.65 9.38 -12.23
CA LEU A 27 0.94 10.44 -11.26
C LEU A 27 0.29 11.77 -11.63
N LYS A 28 0.15 12.06 -12.93
CA LYS A 28 -0.55 13.24 -13.42
C LYS A 28 -2.00 13.33 -12.93
N ILE A 29 -2.62 12.20 -12.67
CA ILE A 29 -3.98 12.10 -12.12
C ILE A 29 -3.94 11.96 -10.59
N LEU A 30 -3.13 11.04 -10.07
CA LEU A 30 -3.13 10.65 -8.68
C LEU A 30 -2.73 11.79 -7.74
N ILE A 31 -1.66 12.54 -8.07
CA ILE A 31 -1.15 13.60 -7.21
C ILE A 31 -2.19 14.70 -6.98
N PRO A 32 -2.81 15.29 -8.02
CA PRO A 32 -3.85 16.30 -7.83
C PRO A 32 -5.06 15.78 -7.06
N GLU A 33 -5.48 14.54 -7.30
CA GLU A 33 -6.62 13.95 -6.58
C GLU A 33 -6.32 13.74 -5.09
N ILE A 34 -5.13 13.25 -4.74
CA ILE A 34 -4.69 13.10 -3.34
C ILE A 34 -4.60 14.49 -2.68
N THR A 35 -3.98 15.46 -3.32
CA THR A 35 -3.87 16.84 -2.82
C THR A 35 -5.25 17.42 -2.52
N MET A 36 -6.20 17.28 -3.44
CA MET A 36 -7.58 17.76 -3.25
C MET A 36 -8.26 17.08 -2.05
N VAL A 37 -8.09 15.76 -1.90
CA VAL A 37 -8.66 15.00 -0.77
C VAL A 37 -8.10 15.53 0.56
N ILE A 38 -6.80 15.68 0.68
CA ILE A 38 -6.14 16.13 1.92
C ILE A 38 -6.59 17.54 2.28
N GLN A 39 -6.63 18.45 1.31
CA GLN A 39 -7.07 19.83 1.51
C GLN A 39 -8.54 19.90 1.95
N ASN A 40 -9.43 19.11 1.32
CA ASN A 40 -10.84 19.03 1.69
C ASN A 40 -11.07 18.44 3.10
N MET A 41 -10.11 17.65 3.61
CA MET A 41 -10.13 17.13 4.98
C MET A 41 -9.57 18.11 6.01
N GLY A 42 -9.06 19.27 5.58
CA GLY A 42 -8.47 20.29 6.46
C GLY A 42 -7.16 19.85 7.12
N LEU A 43 -6.41 18.94 6.50
CA LEU A 43 -5.08 18.54 6.96
C LEU A 43 -4.05 19.51 6.36
N GLU A 44 -3.60 20.49 7.16
CA GLU A 44 -2.71 21.57 6.71
C GLU A 44 -1.26 21.10 6.56
N ASN A 45 -0.80 20.27 7.50
CA ASN A 45 0.59 19.80 7.52
C ASN A 45 0.71 18.44 6.79
N TYR A 46 1.03 18.48 5.51
CA TYR A 46 1.27 17.27 4.74
C TYR A 46 2.39 17.45 3.73
N GLU A 47 2.92 16.33 3.25
CA GLU A 47 3.82 16.25 2.11
C GLU A 47 3.53 15.00 1.28
N ILE A 48 3.77 15.09 -0.02
CA ILE A 48 3.72 13.95 -0.95
C ILE A 48 5.15 13.73 -1.45
N LEU A 49 5.68 12.54 -1.18
CA LEU A 49 7.04 12.14 -1.52
C LEU A 49 6.98 11.15 -2.69
N VAL A 50 7.24 11.63 -3.91
CA VAL A 50 7.45 10.74 -5.06
C VAL A 50 8.88 10.21 -5.00
N VAL A 51 9.02 8.89 -4.83
CA VAL A 51 10.32 8.23 -4.80
C VAL A 51 10.55 7.54 -6.14
N ASP A 52 11.23 8.24 -7.03
CA ASP A 52 11.54 7.77 -8.39
C ASP A 52 12.72 6.79 -8.36
N ASP A 53 12.45 5.55 -8.69
CA ASP A 53 13.40 4.44 -8.65
C ASP A 53 14.06 4.17 -10.02
N GLY A 54 14.40 5.24 -10.73
CA GLY A 54 15.10 5.18 -12.00
C GLY A 54 14.16 5.08 -13.20
N SER A 55 13.09 5.87 -13.22
CA SER A 55 12.21 6.00 -14.40
C SER A 55 12.97 6.43 -15.65
N THR A 56 12.51 5.94 -16.78
CA THR A 56 13.05 6.23 -18.12
C THR A 56 12.03 6.94 -19.02
N ASP A 57 10.82 7.12 -18.52
CA ASP A 57 9.77 7.93 -19.13
C ASP A 57 9.84 9.39 -18.63
N THR A 58 8.78 10.16 -18.84
CA THR A 58 8.66 11.56 -18.41
C THR A 58 8.24 11.73 -16.93
N THR A 59 8.37 10.70 -16.10
CA THR A 59 7.98 10.75 -14.67
C THR A 59 8.72 11.85 -13.92
N PHE A 60 10.03 11.96 -14.13
CA PHE A 60 10.85 12.96 -13.46
C PHE A 60 10.44 14.38 -13.84
N GLU A 61 10.32 14.67 -15.13
CA GLU A 61 9.95 15.97 -15.66
C GLU A 61 8.56 16.39 -15.19
N LEU A 62 7.60 15.47 -15.21
CA LEU A 62 6.24 15.71 -14.73
C LEU A 62 6.23 16.13 -13.25
N VAL A 63 6.92 15.39 -12.39
CA VAL A 63 6.92 15.70 -10.96
C VAL A 63 7.63 17.02 -10.68
N GLU A 64 8.72 17.33 -11.39
CA GLU A 64 9.38 18.63 -11.30
C GLU A 64 8.44 19.78 -11.74
N GLU A 65 7.63 19.58 -12.79
CA GLU A 65 6.62 20.56 -13.23
C GLU A 65 5.53 20.76 -12.17
N LEU A 66 4.97 19.68 -11.62
CA LEU A 66 3.89 19.75 -10.63
C LEU A 66 4.35 20.45 -9.34
N ARG A 67 5.59 20.21 -8.89
CA ARG A 67 6.11 20.82 -7.66
C ARG A 67 6.38 22.32 -7.76
N ILE A 68 6.39 22.92 -8.95
CA ILE A 68 6.48 24.39 -9.10
C ILE A 68 5.26 25.04 -8.45
N ASN A 69 4.10 24.40 -8.54
CA ASN A 69 2.83 24.92 -8.03
C ASN A 69 2.38 24.26 -6.70
N ASP A 70 3.06 23.23 -6.25
CA ASP A 70 2.77 22.52 -4.99
C ASP A 70 4.05 22.32 -4.16
N HIS A 71 4.27 23.18 -3.18
CA HIS A 71 5.42 23.11 -2.28
C HIS A 71 5.41 21.89 -1.35
N ASN A 72 4.28 21.22 -1.19
CA ASN A 72 4.16 19.99 -0.41
C ASN A 72 4.59 18.76 -1.22
N LEU A 73 4.73 18.88 -2.55
CA LEU A 73 5.22 17.81 -3.40
C LEU A 73 6.76 17.79 -3.42
N LYS A 74 7.35 16.66 -3.13
CA LYS A 74 8.80 16.44 -3.13
C LYS A 74 9.17 15.27 -4.02
N LEU A 75 10.28 15.40 -4.72
CA LEU A 75 10.84 14.34 -5.57
C LEU A 75 12.13 13.81 -4.95
N ILE A 76 12.20 12.51 -4.77
CA ILE A 76 13.37 11.78 -4.31
C ILE A 76 13.82 10.88 -5.44
N LYS A 77 14.99 11.14 -5.99
CA LYS A 77 15.56 10.33 -7.08
C LYS A 77 16.51 9.27 -6.51
N ARG A 78 16.19 8.01 -6.79
CA ARG A 78 17.08 6.88 -6.53
C ARG A 78 17.86 6.55 -7.79
N THR A 79 19.15 6.26 -7.63
CA THR A 79 20.06 6.01 -8.76
C THR A 79 20.68 4.62 -8.74
N LYS A 80 20.38 3.80 -7.73
CA LYS A 80 21.01 2.48 -7.54
C LYS A 80 19.96 1.44 -7.18
N ASN A 81 20.08 0.25 -7.79
CA ASN A 81 19.34 -0.96 -7.46
C ASN A 81 17.83 -0.72 -7.29
N PRO A 82 17.05 -0.63 -8.38
CA PRO A 82 15.61 -0.48 -8.33
C PRO A 82 14.99 -1.52 -7.39
N SER A 83 14.22 -1.05 -6.41
CA SER A 83 13.64 -1.91 -5.38
C SER A 83 12.44 -1.24 -4.72
N LEU A 84 11.26 -1.82 -4.85
CA LEU A 84 10.04 -1.31 -4.23
C LEU A 84 10.19 -1.12 -2.71
N PRO A 85 10.64 -2.14 -1.91
CA PRO A 85 10.78 -1.95 -0.47
C PRO A 85 11.79 -0.86 -0.11
N LEU A 86 12.91 -0.75 -0.83
CA LEU A 86 13.90 0.29 -0.54
C LEU A 86 13.41 1.68 -0.94
N SER A 87 12.59 1.81 -1.98
CA SER A 87 11.94 3.09 -2.34
C SER A 87 10.98 3.55 -1.25
N ILE A 88 10.19 2.63 -0.70
CA ILE A 88 9.29 2.93 0.43
C ILE A 88 10.11 3.33 1.65
N LEU A 89 11.14 2.56 2.00
CA LEU A 89 12.01 2.86 3.14
C LEU A 89 12.68 4.22 3.02
N GLU A 90 13.18 4.58 1.83
CA GLU A 90 13.78 5.89 1.61
C GLU A 90 12.76 7.02 1.78
N GLY A 91 11.53 6.83 1.28
CA GLY A 91 10.43 7.77 1.51
C GLY A 91 10.09 7.92 2.99
N ILE A 92 9.95 6.80 3.74
CA ILE A 92 9.73 6.81 5.19
C ILE A 92 10.88 7.54 5.91
N THR A 93 12.12 7.25 5.56
CA THR A 93 13.30 7.85 6.21
C THR A 93 13.34 9.36 6.00
N LYS A 94 13.06 9.84 4.79
CA LYS A 94 13.07 11.26 4.43
C LYS A 94 11.80 12.01 4.83
N SER A 95 10.74 11.32 5.23
CA SER A 95 9.50 11.94 5.67
C SER A 95 9.73 12.80 6.92
N GLN A 96 9.03 13.94 7.00
CA GLN A 96 9.11 14.90 8.10
C GLN A 96 7.90 14.87 9.02
N SER A 97 6.87 14.13 8.64
CA SER A 97 5.60 14.04 9.37
C SER A 97 5.63 12.98 10.48
N GLU A 98 4.73 13.14 11.45
CA GLU A 98 4.50 12.15 12.49
C GLU A 98 3.90 10.85 11.93
N TYR A 99 2.99 10.97 10.96
CA TYR A 99 2.35 9.84 10.28
C TYR A 99 2.90 9.67 8.87
N VAL A 100 3.03 8.42 8.46
CA VAL A 100 3.44 8.06 7.09
C VAL A 100 2.42 7.11 6.50
N MET A 101 2.04 7.39 5.27
CA MET A 101 1.23 6.53 4.40
C MET A 101 2.05 6.15 3.19
N TRP A 102 1.88 4.96 2.64
CA TRP A 102 2.33 4.66 1.29
C TRP A 102 1.32 3.84 0.53
N LEU A 103 1.36 3.96 -0.78
CA LEU A 103 0.50 3.29 -1.73
C LEU A 103 1.18 3.23 -3.11
N ASP A 104 0.69 2.33 -3.95
CA ASP A 104 1.17 2.22 -5.33
C ASP A 104 0.78 3.46 -6.16
N ALA A 105 1.67 3.89 -7.05
CA ALA A 105 1.50 5.08 -7.89
C ALA A 105 0.63 4.86 -9.15
N ASP A 106 0.03 3.67 -9.32
CA ASP A 106 -0.66 3.21 -10.53
C ASP A 106 -2.18 3.44 -10.56
N ASN A 107 -2.70 4.24 -9.63
CA ASN A 107 -4.13 4.51 -9.42
C ASN A 107 -4.99 3.30 -8.98
N SER A 108 -4.41 2.13 -8.73
CA SER A 108 -5.17 1.00 -8.18
C SER A 108 -5.68 1.28 -6.76
N MET A 109 -4.97 2.13 -6.03
CA MET A 109 -5.29 2.66 -4.70
C MET A 109 -5.61 4.14 -4.83
N ASN A 110 -6.85 4.46 -5.23
CA ASN A 110 -7.25 5.82 -5.59
C ASN A 110 -7.40 6.78 -4.40
N ALA A 111 -7.56 8.07 -4.68
CA ALA A 111 -7.68 9.12 -3.66
C ALA A 111 -8.88 8.94 -2.70
N LYS A 112 -9.98 8.29 -3.14
CA LYS A 112 -11.10 7.95 -2.25
C LYS A 112 -10.70 6.94 -1.19
N SER A 113 -9.82 6.02 -1.56
CA SER A 113 -9.27 5.02 -0.63
C SER A 113 -8.29 5.67 0.35
N VAL A 114 -7.47 6.62 -0.11
CA VAL A 114 -6.62 7.47 0.75
C VAL A 114 -7.45 8.17 1.81
N LYS A 115 -8.58 8.80 1.41
CA LYS A 115 -9.51 9.45 2.35
C LYS A 115 -9.97 8.51 3.45
N LYS A 116 -10.40 7.29 3.11
CA LYS A 116 -10.89 6.30 4.10
C LYS A 116 -9.81 5.93 5.12
N LEU A 117 -8.56 5.76 4.70
CA LEU A 117 -7.47 5.45 5.62
C LEU A 117 -7.16 6.64 6.54
N ILE A 118 -7.20 7.88 6.02
CA ILE A 118 -7.02 9.09 6.84
C ILE A 118 -8.16 9.23 7.85
N GLU A 119 -9.41 9.00 7.46
CA GLU A 119 -10.55 9.02 8.37
C GLU A 119 -10.35 8.01 9.50
N GLN A 120 -9.97 6.78 9.19
CA GLN A 120 -9.77 5.74 10.20
C GLN A 120 -8.60 6.01 11.13
N ILE A 121 -7.47 6.52 10.62
CA ILE A 121 -6.33 6.85 11.48
C ILE A 121 -6.62 8.07 12.37
N ASN A 122 -7.45 9.01 11.95
CA ASN A 122 -7.93 10.10 12.80
C ASN A 122 -8.72 9.60 14.01
N GLU A 123 -9.49 8.50 13.84
CA GLU A 123 -10.24 7.87 14.93
C GLU A 123 -9.36 7.04 15.86
N LYS A 124 -8.32 6.41 15.33
CA LYS A 124 -7.46 5.44 16.01
C LYS A 124 -5.98 5.76 15.83
N LYS A 125 -5.54 6.87 16.38
CA LYS A 125 -4.23 7.49 16.16
C LYS A 125 -3.02 6.61 16.53
N ASP A 126 -3.17 5.70 17.48
CA ASP A 126 -2.10 4.81 17.92
C ASP A 126 -2.09 3.45 17.21
N SER A 127 -3.00 3.26 16.26
CA SER A 127 -3.07 2.06 15.43
C SER A 127 -2.33 2.24 14.12
N VAL A 128 -2.13 1.14 13.41
CA VAL A 128 -1.77 1.11 12.00
C VAL A 128 -3.01 0.72 11.21
N VAL A 129 -3.33 1.47 10.16
CA VAL A 129 -4.48 1.20 9.29
C VAL A 129 -4.00 0.66 7.96
N ILE A 130 -4.50 -0.51 7.58
CA ILE A 130 -4.22 -1.18 6.31
C ILE A 130 -5.43 -1.09 5.41
N GLY A 131 -5.25 -0.66 4.16
CA GLY A 131 -6.25 -0.81 3.12
C GLY A 131 -6.35 -2.30 2.74
N SER A 132 -7.55 -2.87 2.76
CA SER A 132 -7.76 -4.30 2.54
C SER A 132 -8.79 -4.53 1.42
N ARG A 133 -8.44 -5.44 0.51
CA ARG A 133 -9.35 -5.91 -0.56
C ARG A 133 -10.29 -7.00 -0.07
N PHE A 134 -10.02 -7.57 1.10
CA PHE A 134 -10.67 -8.78 1.61
C PHE A 134 -11.44 -8.56 2.92
N THR A 135 -11.63 -7.32 3.34
CA THR A 135 -12.52 -6.96 4.44
C THR A 135 -13.80 -6.30 3.91
N GLU A 136 -14.77 -6.05 4.77
CA GLU A 136 -16.03 -5.39 4.43
C GLU A 136 -15.79 -4.06 3.68
N GLY A 137 -16.50 -3.85 2.57
CA GLY A 137 -16.30 -2.70 1.68
C GLY A 137 -15.02 -2.75 0.82
N GLY A 138 -14.28 -3.87 0.87
CA GLY A 138 -13.13 -4.14 0.01
C GLY A 138 -13.50 -4.98 -1.22
N GLY A 139 -12.63 -4.97 -2.22
CA GLY A 139 -12.82 -5.76 -3.44
C GLY A 139 -11.99 -5.28 -4.61
N TYR A 140 -12.39 -5.73 -5.79
CA TYR A 140 -11.81 -5.30 -7.06
C TYR A 140 -12.88 -4.65 -7.93
N LYS A 141 -12.51 -3.65 -8.74
CA LYS A 141 -13.45 -2.99 -9.66
C LYS A 141 -14.10 -4.01 -10.59
N GLY A 142 -15.43 -3.92 -10.70
CA GLY A 142 -16.22 -4.85 -11.53
C GLY A 142 -16.56 -6.18 -10.84
N VAL A 143 -15.98 -6.46 -9.66
CA VAL A 143 -16.29 -7.65 -8.87
C VAL A 143 -16.92 -7.21 -7.56
N LYS A 144 -18.25 -7.28 -7.47
CA LYS A 144 -18.97 -7.01 -6.22
C LYS A 144 -18.73 -8.17 -5.25
N ASP A 145 -18.20 -7.81 -4.09
CA ASP A 145 -18.13 -8.65 -2.87
C ASP A 145 -17.57 -10.06 -3.04
N LEU A 146 -16.24 -10.18 -2.91
CA LEU A 146 -15.56 -11.49 -2.89
C LEU A 146 -15.86 -12.31 -1.63
N SER A 147 -16.51 -11.71 -0.62
CA SER A 147 -16.87 -12.40 0.62
C SER A 147 -18.15 -13.23 0.49
N GLU A 148 -19.09 -12.85 -0.42
CA GLU A 148 -20.40 -13.49 -0.56
C GLU A 148 -20.67 -14.06 -1.96
N THR A 149 -19.89 -13.66 -2.98
CA THR A 149 -20.14 -14.10 -4.35
C THR A 149 -19.34 -15.36 -4.68
N SER A 150 -20.03 -16.43 -5.06
CA SER A 150 -19.41 -17.60 -5.68
C SER A 150 -18.50 -17.14 -6.82
N ILE A 151 -17.27 -17.66 -6.85
CA ILE A 151 -16.26 -17.46 -7.90
C ILE A 151 -16.87 -17.57 -9.31
N PHE A 152 -17.91 -18.40 -9.48
CA PHE A 152 -18.68 -18.58 -10.71
C PHE A 152 -19.49 -17.36 -11.13
N SER A 153 -20.00 -16.55 -10.19
CA SER A 153 -20.78 -15.34 -10.56
C SER A 153 -19.88 -14.18 -10.93
N ALA A 154 -18.67 -14.10 -10.35
CA ALA A 154 -17.66 -13.13 -10.75
C ALA A 154 -17.17 -13.39 -12.19
N MET A 155 -16.99 -14.65 -12.59
CA MET A 155 -16.60 -15.04 -13.96
C MET A 155 -17.64 -14.63 -15.03
N ARG A 156 -18.90 -14.47 -14.66
CA ARG A 156 -19.99 -14.17 -15.61
C ARG A 156 -20.16 -12.69 -15.94
N ASN A 157 -19.63 -11.80 -15.10
CA ASN A 157 -19.85 -10.35 -15.18
C ASN A 157 -18.65 -9.55 -15.68
N VAL A 158 -17.50 -10.18 -15.93
CA VAL A 158 -16.28 -9.51 -16.40
C VAL A 158 -16.07 -9.84 -17.86
N ASN A 159 -16.44 -8.89 -18.71
CA ASN A 159 -16.31 -9.00 -20.17
C ASN A 159 -14.91 -8.65 -20.73
N ASP A 160 -13.96 -8.32 -19.86
CA ASP A 160 -12.60 -7.92 -20.25
C ASP A 160 -11.55 -8.89 -19.70
N SER A 161 -10.96 -9.66 -20.60
CA SER A 161 -9.80 -10.57 -20.48
C SER A 161 -9.86 -11.62 -19.34
N ASN A 162 -9.98 -12.88 -19.74
CA ASN A 162 -9.89 -14.06 -18.85
C ASN A 162 -8.61 -14.06 -17.97
N ASP A 163 -7.54 -13.40 -18.39
CA ASP A 163 -6.26 -13.36 -17.68
C ASP A 163 -6.31 -12.52 -16.39
N SER A 164 -7.10 -11.45 -16.35
CA SER A 164 -7.20 -10.60 -15.16
C SER A 164 -8.01 -11.28 -14.04
N ILE A 165 -9.03 -12.06 -14.39
CA ILE A 165 -9.88 -12.79 -13.43
C ILE A 165 -9.10 -13.94 -12.80
N LEU A 166 -8.38 -14.72 -13.60
CA LEU A 166 -7.53 -15.80 -13.11
C LEU A 166 -6.44 -15.26 -12.17
N GLY A 167 -5.85 -14.10 -12.50
CA GLY A 167 -4.90 -13.42 -11.65
C GLY A 167 -5.49 -13.00 -10.30
N MET A 168 -6.70 -12.44 -10.28
CA MET A 168 -7.42 -12.07 -9.05
C MET A 168 -7.75 -13.28 -8.19
N ILE A 169 -8.25 -14.36 -8.78
CA ILE A 169 -8.55 -15.62 -8.07
C ILE A 169 -7.28 -16.21 -7.47
N ALA A 170 -6.21 -16.28 -8.25
CA ALA A 170 -4.93 -16.79 -7.79
C ALA A 170 -4.37 -15.94 -6.65
N SER A 171 -4.46 -14.61 -6.73
CA SER A 171 -4.05 -13.68 -5.67
C SER A 171 -4.87 -13.89 -4.39
N ASN A 172 -6.19 -14.05 -4.50
CA ASN A 172 -7.06 -14.31 -3.34
C ASN A 172 -6.73 -15.65 -2.68
N LEU A 173 -6.61 -16.72 -3.46
CA LEU A 173 -6.24 -18.04 -2.94
C LEU A 173 -4.87 -18.04 -2.29
N PHE A 174 -3.91 -17.35 -2.91
CA PHE A 174 -2.56 -17.19 -2.38
C PHE A 174 -2.57 -16.42 -1.06
N ASN A 175 -3.27 -15.29 -1.00
CA ASN A 175 -3.42 -14.50 0.24
C ASN A 175 -4.08 -15.33 1.36
N LYS A 176 -5.16 -16.08 1.06
CA LYS A 176 -5.79 -16.99 2.03
C LYS A 176 -4.83 -18.07 2.55
N PHE A 177 -4.02 -18.64 1.67
CA PHE A 177 -2.98 -19.60 2.07
C PHE A 177 -1.97 -18.97 3.01
N LEU A 178 -1.44 -17.79 2.67
CA LEU A 178 -0.48 -17.07 3.52
C LEU A 178 -1.06 -16.76 4.90
N ILE A 179 -2.33 -16.30 4.96
CA ILE A 179 -3.04 -16.00 6.20
C ILE A 179 -3.18 -17.27 7.06
N ALA A 180 -3.60 -18.38 6.45
CA ALA A 180 -3.79 -19.63 7.17
C ALA A 180 -2.48 -20.15 7.80
N VAL A 181 -1.35 -19.94 7.11
CA VAL A 181 -0.04 -20.35 7.60
C VAL A 181 0.48 -19.41 8.70
N LEU A 182 0.34 -18.10 8.55
CA LEU A 182 0.93 -17.11 9.45
C LEU A 182 0.03 -16.73 10.62
N ASN A 183 -1.29 -16.78 10.44
CA ASN A 183 -2.30 -16.43 11.45
C ASN A 183 -2.04 -15.06 12.14
N LEU A 184 -1.72 -14.05 11.34
CA LEU A 184 -1.39 -12.70 11.84
C LEU A 184 -2.63 -11.85 12.16
N GLY A 185 -3.84 -12.38 11.98
CA GLY A 185 -5.09 -11.65 12.23
C GLY A 185 -5.32 -10.48 11.28
N VAL A 186 -4.77 -10.54 10.06
CA VAL A 186 -4.94 -9.57 8.97
C VAL A 186 -5.46 -10.33 7.75
N LYS A 187 -6.46 -9.77 7.06
CA LYS A 187 -7.11 -10.42 5.90
C LYS A 187 -6.39 -10.13 4.58
N ASP A 188 -5.63 -9.05 4.50
CA ASP A 188 -4.87 -8.68 3.30
C ASP A 188 -3.40 -8.40 3.62
N ILE A 189 -2.60 -9.47 3.70
CA ILE A 189 -1.16 -9.38 3.98
C ILE A 189 -0.30 -9.12 2.75
N THR A 190 -0.93 -8.83 1.63
CA THR A 190 -0.29 -8.48 0.36
C THR A 190 -0.76 -7.12 -0.17
N SER A 191 -1.39 -6.32 0.69
CA SER A 191 -2.00 -5.05 0.29
C SER A 191 -0.96 -4.03 -0.19
N GLY A 192 0.07 -3.78 0.62
CA GLY A 192 1.01 -2.68 0.36
C GLY A 192 0.44 -1.28 0.59
N PHE A 193 -0.80 -1.12 1.02
CA PHE A 193 -1.47 0.15 1.31
C PHE A 193 -1.69 0.32 2.80
N ILE A 194 -1.06 1.32 3.43
CA ILE A 194 -0.99 1.42 4.89
C ILE A 194 -0.71 2.86 5.36
N VAL A 195 -1.20 3.20 6.56
CA VAL A 195 -0.87 4.43 7.28
C VAL A 195 -0.67 4.15 8.76
N GLY A 196 0.26 4.85 9.39
CA GLY A 196 0.51 4.77 10.83
C GLY A 196 1.55 5.80 11.28
N LYS A 197 1.84 5.85 12.58
CA LYS A 197 2.95 6.66 13.09
C LYS A 197 4.26 6.17 12.50
N LYS A 198 5.11 7.10 12.07
CA LYS A 198 6.42 6.80 11.46
C LYS A 198 7.27 5.88 12.35
N GLU A 199 7.26 6.12 13.65
CA GLU A 199 8.07 5.42 14.65
C GLU A 199 7.78 3.91 14.77
N VAL A 200 6.60 3.44 14.35
CA VAL A 200 6.24 2.02 14.44
C VAL A 200 6.80 1.19 13.27
N PHE A 201 7.29 1.85 12.21
CA PHE A 201 7.80 1.20 11.02
C PHE A 201 9.32 0.98 11.11
N ASN A 202 9.72 -0.24 11.50
CA ASN A 202 11.12 -0.64 11.53
C ASN A 202 11.68 -0.81 10.10
N GLU A 203 12.98 -0.59 9.94
CA GLU A 203 13.66 -0.69 8.63
C GLU A 203 13.83 -2.14 8.16
N GLU A 204 14.02 -3.08 9.08
CA GLU A 204 14.40 -4.46 8.79
C GLU A 204 13.45 -5.17 7.80
N PRO A 205 12.10 -5.05 7.87
CA PRO A 205 11.17 -5.59 6.88
C PRO A 205 11.48 -5.20 5.43
N PHE A 206 11.92 -3.97 5.22
CA PHE A 206 12.22 -3.45 3.89
C PHE A 206 13.61 -3.87 3.40
N LEU A 207 14.58 -4.02 4.31
CA LEU A 207 15.96 -4.38 3.98
C LEU A 207 16.14 -5.84 3.59
N ILE A 208 15.28 -6.73 4.08
CA ILE A 208 15.41 -8.18 3.83
C ILE A 208 14.51 -8.68 2.70
N ALA A 209 13.57 -7.86 2.26
CA ALA A 209 12.59 -8.23 1.25
C ALA A 209 13.16 -8.06 -0.18
N ASP A 210 12.68 -8.91 -1.06
CA ASP A 210 13.04 -8.87 -2.48
C ASP A 210 12.06 -7.97 -3.29
N TYR A 211 10.76 -7.94 -2.90
CA TYR A 211 9.72 -7.18 -3.61
C TYR A 211 8.51 -6.89 -2.70
N GLY A 212 7.29 -7.26 -3.10
CA GLY A 212 6.06 -7.07 -2.31
C GLY A 212 5.98 -7.95 -1.05
N ASP A 213 6.87 -8.92 -0.88
CA ASP A 213 7.02 -9.75 0.31
C ASP A 213 7.40 -8.95 1.56
N TYR A 214 7.91 -7.71 1.40
CA TYR A 214 8.17 -6.80 2.50
C TYR A 214 6.95 -6.62 3.41
N PHE A 215 5.74 -6.65 2.83
CA PHE A 215 4.52 -6.42 3.59
C PHE A 215 4.23 -7.56 4.58
N ILE A 216 4.60 -8.80 4.23
CA ILE A 216 4.51 -9.95 5.16
C ILE A 216 5.43 -9.75 6.35
N TYR A 217 6.69 -9.37 6.10
CA TYR A 217 7.66 -9.08 7.17
C TYR A 217 7.19 -7.93 8.04
N LEU A 218 6.67 -6.87 7.42
CA LEU A 218 6.15 -5.68 8.10
C LEU A 218 4.98 -6.02 9.03
N VAL A 219 3.93 -6.69 8.52
CA VAL A 219 2.76 -7.08 9.34
C VAL A 219 3.19 -7.99 10.49
N ASN A 220 4.12 -8.93 10.26
CA ASN A 220 4.66 -9.78 11.30
C ASN A 220 5.47 -8.98 12.34
N ASP A 221 6.24 -7.98 11.93
CA ASP A 221 6.99 -7.11 12.84
C ASP A 221 6.05 -6.24 13.69
N LEU A 222 5.05 -5.61 13.07
CA LEU A 222 4.02 -4.84 13.77
C LEU A 222 3.30 -5.68 14.84
N ARG A 223 2.91 -6.92 14.51
CA ARG A 223 2.26 -7.84 15.47
C ARG A 223 3.18 -8.24 16.62
N LYS A 224 4.45 -8.50 16.37
CA LYS A 224 5.44 -8.78 17.41
C LYS A 224 5.64 -7.61 18.36
N ASN A 225 5.61 -6.40 17.84
CA ASN A 225 5.70 -5.16 18.61
C ASN A 225 4.36 -4.77 19.26
N LYS A 226 3.32 -5.63 19.14
CA LYS A 226 1.97 -5.42 19.70
C LYS A 226 1.29 -4.14 19.20
N VAL A 227 1.60 -3.73 17.99
CA VAL A 227 0.93 -2.62 17.33
C VAL A 227 -0.49 -3.05 16.96
N ASP A 228 -1.47 -2.23 17.28
CA ASP A 228 -2.85 -2.47 16.86
C ASP A 228 -2.99 -2.23 15.36
N ILE A 229 -3.59 -3.20 14.64
CA ILE A 229 -3.77 -3.14 13.18
C ILE A 229 -5.25 -3.20 12.86
N ILE A 230 -5.71 -2.20 12.13
CA ILE A 230 -7.09 -2.07 11.65
C ILE A 230 -7.11 -2.21 10.13
N GLU A 231 -8.07 -2.94 9.58
CA GLU A 231 -8.25 -3.06 8.14
C GLU A 231 -9.46 -2.26 7.69
N VAL A 232 -9.28 -1.45 6.64
CA VAL A 232 -10.31 -0.66 5.98
C VAL A 232 -10.52 -1.15 4.56
N GLY A 233 -11.75 -1.48 4.21
CA GLY A 233 -12.08 -1.96 2.88
C GLY A 233 -11.91 -0.89 1.79
N TYR A 234 -11.14 -1.22 0.75
CA TYR A 234 -11.05 -0.41 -0.45
C TYR A 234 -11.29 -1.22 -1.72
N ILE A 235 -11.77 -0.56 -2.76
CA ILE A 235 -11.91 -1.16 -4.08
C ILE A 235 -10.62 -0.93 -4.85
N CYS A 236 -9.91 -2.03 -5.13
CA CYS A 236 -8.74 -1.99 -6.00
C CYS A 236 -9.19 -1.73 -7.44
N GLU A 237 -8.83 -0.56 -7.97
CA GLU A 237 -9.17 -0.17 -9.33
C GLU A 237 -8.25 -0.87 -10.34
N THR A 238 -8.72 -0.99 -11.58
CA THR A 238 -7.82 -1.36 -12.68
C THR A 238 -6.86 -0.21 -12.95
N ARG A 239 -5.60 -0.52 -13.25
CA ARG A 239 -4.63 0.49 -13.73
C ARG A 239 -5.23 1.28 -14.87
N ILE A 240 -5.02 2.61 -14.86
CA ILE A 240 -5.50 3.47 -15.93
C ILE A 240 -4.52 3.42 -17.10
N PHE A 241 -3.22 3.44 -16.83
CA PHE A 241 -2.14 3.42 -17.81
C PHE A 241 -1.08 2.38 -17.46
N GLY A 242 -0.34 1.93 -18.48
CA GLY A 242 0.76 0.99 -18.33
C GLY A 242 0.34 -0.49 -18.44
N GLU A 243 1.31 -1.33 -18.80
CA GLU A 243 1.10 -2.79 -18.82
C GLU A 243 1.16 -3.34 -17.40
N THR A 244 0.29 -4.29 -17.11
CA THR A 244 0.35 -5.05 -15.87
C THR A 244 1.71 -5.74 -15.79
N LYS A 245 2.56 -5.32 -14.86
CA LYS A 245 3.79 -6.06 -14.50
C LYS A 245 3.44 -7.43 -13.88
N THR A 246 2.16 -7.75 -13.76
CA THR A 246 1.64 -9.02 -13.26
C THR A 246 1.78 -10.09 -14.34
N ALA A 247 2.24 -11.25 -13.95
CA ALA A 247 2.67 -12.35 -14.77
C ALA A 247 1.82 -12.60 -16.03
N SER A 248 2.45 -12.51 -17.20
CA SER A 248 1.87 -12.92 -18.47
C SER A 248 1.84 -14.45 -18.66
N SER A 249 2.33 -15.21 -17.66
CA SER A 249 2.28 -16.67 -17.64
C SER A 249 2.24 -17.24 -16.22
N ILE A 250 1.68 -18.43 -16.08
CA ILE A 250 1.64 -19.20 -14.83
C ILE A 250 3.04 -19.39 -14.24
N ALA A 251 4.06 -19.58 -15.08
CA ALA A 251 5.45 -19.70 -14.64
C ALA A 251 5.98 -18.42 -13.99
N GLN A 252 5.61 -17.25 -14.51
CA GLN A 252 5.97 -15.97 -13.89
C GLN A 252 5.23 -15.75 -12.57
N LEU A 253 3.98 -16.19 -12.46
CA LEU A 253 3.20 -16.13 -11.23
C LEU A 253 3.89 -16.96 -10.13
N PHE A 254 4.31 -18.17 -10.41
CA PHE A 254 5.07 -19.02 -9.49
C PHE A 254 6.40 -18.36 -9.09
N ARG A 255 7.18 -17.87 -10.07
CA ARG A 255 8.46 -17.21 -9.79
C ARG A 255 8.32 -16.00 -8.87
N ARG A 256 7.25 -15.20 -9.05
CA ARG A 256 6.94 -14.05 -8.18
C ARG A 256 6.39 -14.45 -6.81
N GLY A 257 5.80 -15.65 -6.69
CA GLY A 257 5.33 -16.19 -5.41
C GLY A 257 6.46 -16.69 -4.49
N ILE A 258 7.64 -17.02 -5.03
CA ILE A 258 8.77 -17.57 -4.26
C ILE A 258 9.21 -16.64 -3.12
N PRO A 259 9.43 -15.31 -3.31
CA PRO A 259 9.78 -14.40 -2.22
C PRO A 259 8.76 -14.43 -1.08
N TYR A 260 7.48 -14.44 -1.40
CA TYR A 260 6.41 -14.50 -0.39
C TYR A 260 6.43 -15.80 0.41
N LEU A 261 6.65 -16.95 -0.25
CA LEU A 261 6.80 -18.25 0.44
C LEU A 261 8.03 -18.24 1.35
N LYS A 262 9.15 -17.69 0.87
CA LYS A 262 10.36 -17.51 1.68
C LYS A 262 10.08 -16.63 2.91
N ALA A 263 9.38 -15.52 2.73
CA ALA A 263 8.98 -14.64 3.84
C ALA A 263 8.13 -15.38 4.88
N VAL A 264 7.14 -16.17 4.43
CA VAL A 264 6.31 -16.99 5.34
C VAL A 264 7.14 -17.97 6.14
N VAL A 265 8.03 -18.71 5.49
CA VAL A 265 8.92 -19.68 6.15
C VAL A 265 9.83 -18.97 7.16
N GLN A 266 10.42 -17.85 6.79
CA GLN A 266 11.28 -17.06 7.69
C GLN A 266 10.50 -16.49 8.88
N CYS A 267 9.29 -15.96 8.67
CA CYS A 267 8.44 -15.48 9.76
C CYS A 267 8.02 -16.61 10.71
N ARG A 268 7.76 -17.80 10.19
CA ARG A 268 7.27 -18.93 10.98
C ARG A 268 8.37 -19.67 11.75
N ILE A 269 9.49 -19.96 11.11
CA ILE A 269 10.56 -20.81 11.65
C ILE A 269 11.58 -20.00 12.45
N ASN A 270 12.07 -18.90 11.90
CA ASN A 270 13.19 -18.15 12.49
C ASN A 270 12.76 -17.08 13.48
N GLY A 271 11.43 -16.89 13.67
CA GLY A 271 10.93 -15.84 14.54
C GLY A 271 11.57 -14.51 14.14
N TYR A 272 11.32 -14.06 12.90
CA TYR A 272 11.78 -12.76 12.43
C TYR A 272 11.68 -11.73 13.57
N GLY A 273 12.74 -11.03 13.92
CA GLY A 273 12.81 -10.12 15.08
C GLY A 273 13.57 -10.66 16.30
N ASN A 274 13.90 -11.96 16.39
CA ASN A 274 14.70 -12.48 17.52
C ASN A 274 16.20 -12.16 17.44
N LYS A 275 16.68 -11.55 16.35
CA LYS A 275 18.10 -11.20 16.19
C LYS A 275 18.51 -9.89 16.88
N ARG A 276 17.60 -9.08 17.39
CA ARG A 276 17.92 -7.80 18.07
C ARG A 276 18.40 -7.91 19.52
N GLN A 277 18.43 -9.11 20.13
CA GLN A 277 18.90 -9.26 21.52
C GLN A 277 20.38 -9.68 21.66
N LYS A 278 21.16 -9.64 20.58
CA LYS A 278 22.61 -9.90 20.64
C LYS A 278 23.39 -8.78 19.96
N LYS A 279 23.39 -7.61 20.58
CA LYS A 279 24.49 -6.64 20.51
C LYS A 279 24.49 -5.76 21.74
#